data_43a459f4fb256f522bb2820bec677688
#
_entry.id   43a459f4fb256f522bb2820bec677688
#
_cell.length_a   1.000
_cell.length_b   1.000
_cell.length_c   1.000
_cell.angle_alpha   90.00
_cell.angle_beta   90.00
_cell.angle_gamma   90.00
#
_symmetry.space_group_name_H-M   'P 1'
#
loop_
_entity.id
_entity.type
_entity.pdbx_description
1 polymer ?
#
loop_
_entity_poly.entity_id
_entity_poly.type
_entity_poly.pdbx_seq_one_letter_code
_entity_poly.pdbx_strand_id
1 'polypeptide(L)'
;MSPNWDPVAEARVKLEMAQVYNEIGSKIHATPELANMKVIGYAAAFPSFEKNDFSIWSQNMKMFMDEAGANMDALSTHLYDGINQVGQDTKRSGSNMEAILDLIESYSYQKWGTVKPHVISEFGGIVGSTYSDIRNVQSIRSQNSMLFGLFERQDITELTIPFTTGKSTWHITAANNYLPYKAVLFKPVPFGVPLDQVTSWEYTDRIYFYELWKNVSGDRIELKSNNPDIQLQAFRNGNKLYVSLNNLDDFDRNVLLEVQAVSSATLNDIRTKSLIINPNEAAQFTDQTTSVIPDSYNLAAHETVVFEYTYD
;
A
#
# COMPACT_ATOMS: atom_id res chain seq x y z
N MET A 1 -28.08 5.36 -7.83
CA MET A 1 -28.78 4.52 -6.83
C MET A 1 -29.63 3.54 -7.61
N SER A 2 -29.63 2.26 -7.22
CA SER A 2 -30.56 1.29 -7.80
C SER A 2 -31.98 1.73 -7.46
N PRO A 3 -32.94 1.67 -8.38
CA PRO A 3 -34.33 2.08 -8.12
C PRO A 3 -35.04 1.27 -7.02
N ASN A 4 -34.42 0.21 -6.50
CA ASN A 4 -34.99 -0.68 -5.48
C ASN A 4 -34.11 -0.75 -4.20
N TRP A 5 -33.36 0.31 -3.89
CA TRP A 5 -32.55 0.29 -2.67
C TRP A 5 -33.39 0.40 -1.41
N ASP A 6 -33.35 -0.64 -0.58
CA ASP A 6 -34.00 -0.71 0.73
C ASP A 6 -32.92 -0.72 1.85
N PRO A 7 -32.78 0.38 2.63
CA PRO A 7 -31.80 0.47 3.70
C PRO A 7 -31.96 -0.60 4.80
N VAL A 8 -33.18 -1.05 5.04
CA VAL A 8 -33.46 -2.08 6.05
C VAL A 8 -32.97 -3.44 5.56
N ALA A 9 -33.23 -3.76 4.29
CA ALA A 9 -32.71 -4.98 3.67
C ALA A 9 -31.18 -4.96 3.59
N GLU A 10 -30.55 -3.82 3.28
CA GLU A 10 -29.08 -3.68 3.29
C GLU A 10 -28.48 -3.94 4.67
N ALA A 11 -29.02 -3.31 5.73
CA ALA A 11 -28.54 -3.51 7.08
C ALA A 11 -28.65 -4.98 7.53
N ARG A 12 -29.74 -5.65 7.16
CA ARG A 12 -29.92 -7.07 7.43
C ARG A 12 -28.88 -7.93 6.71
N VAL A 13 -28.65 -7.71 5.42
CA VAL A 13 -27.69 -8.47 4.63
C VAL A 13 -26.25 -8.29 5.18
N LYS A 14 -25.89 -7.07 5.58
CA LYS A 14 -24.60 -6.78 6.22
C LYS A 14 -24.43 -7.58 7.51
N LEU A 15 -25.45 -7.62 8.34
CA LEU A 15 -25.42 -8.39 9.59
C LEU A 15 -25.34 -9.90 9.33
N GLU A 16 -26.15 -10.43 8.43
CA GLU A 16 -26.12 -11.84 8.03
C GLU A 16 -24.75 -12.24 7.49
N MET A 17 -24.13 -11.38 6.68
CA MET A 17 -22.75 -11.59 6.20
C MET A 17 -21.75 -11.63 7.35
N ALA A 18 -21.82 -10.71 8.32
CA ALA A 18 -20.96 -10.72 9.48
C ALA A 18 -21.14 -12.00 10.32
N GLN A 19 -22.37 -12.48 10.49
CA GLN A 19 -22.67 -13.74 11.17
C GLN A 19 -22.05 -14.96 10.47
N VAL A 20 -22.05 -14.98 9.13
CA VAL A 20 -21.37 -16.04 8.35
C VAL A 20 -19.86 -16.02 8.63
N TYR A 21 -19.23 -14.84 8.63
CA TYR A 21 -17.81 -14.72 9.01
C TYR A 21 -17.55 -15.23 10.43
N ASN A 22 -18.40 -14.86 11.38
CA ASN A 22 -18.30 -15.29 12.77
C ASN A 22 -18.37 -16.84 12.89
N GLU A 23 -19.34 -17.46 12.23
CA GLU A 23 -19.52 -18.91 12.24
C GLU A 23 -18.36 -19.64 11.58
N ILE A 24 -17.89 -19.19 10.41
CA ILE A 24 -16.75 -19.77 9.71
C ILE A 24 -15.48 -19.65 10.55
N GLY A 25 -15.19 -18.46 11.09
CA GLY A 25 -14.03 -18.23 11.96
C GLY A 25 -14.03 -19.13 13.18
N SER A 26 -15.16 -19.20 13.88
CA SER A 26 -15.32 -20.07 15.03
C SER A 26 -15.08 -21.56 14.70
N LYS A 27 -15.58 -22.04 13.56
CA LYS A 27 -15.36 -23.44 13.11
C LYS A 27 -13.92 -23.70 12.74
N ILE A 28 -13.25 -22.75 12.03
CA ILE A 28 -11.85 -22.89 11.67
C ILE A 28 -11.00 -23.01 12.93
N HIS A 29 -11.19 -22.12 13.91
CA HIS A 29 -10.44 -22.10 15.16
C HIS A 29 -10.73 -23.34 16.04
N ALA A 30 -11.92 -23.94 15.93
CA ALA A 30 -12.28 -25.15 16.64
C ALA A 30 -11.77 -26.44 15.98
N THR A 31 -11.20 -26.38 14.76
CA THR A 31 -10.77 -27.53 13.98
C THR A 31 -9.25 -27.67 14.06
N PRO A 32 -8.69 -28.70 14.73
CA PRO A 32 -7.24 -28.83 14.94
C PRO A 32 -6.42 -28.86 13.65
N GLU A 33 -6.96 -29.47 12.58
CA GLU A 33 -6.30 -29.55 11.28
C GLU A 33 -6.15 -28.18 10.59
N LEU A 34 -6.93 -27.17 11.02
CA LEU A 34 -6.93 -25.80 10.51
C LEU A 34 -6.26 -24.80 11.46
N ALA A 35 -5.58 -25.25 12.52
CA ALA A 35 -5.00 -24.40 13.54
C ALA A 35 -4.03 -23.33 13.02
N ASN A 36 -3.42 -23.55 11.85
CA ASN A 36 -2.51 -22.60 11.20
C ASN A 36 -3.21 -21.65 10.19
N MET A 37 -4.52 -21.80 9.99
CA MET A 37 -5.28 -20.97 9.08
C MET A 37 -5.72 -19.69 9.79
N LYS A 38 -5.34 -18.54 9.24
CA LYS A 38 -5.82 -17.24 9.74
C LYS A 38 -7.13 -16.87 9.03
N VAL A 39 -8.07 -16.38 9.82
CA VAL A 39 -9.36 -15.88 9.34
C VAL A 39 -9.32 -14.36 9.29
N ILE A 40 -9.45 -13.81 8.11
CA ILE A 40 -9.37 -12.38 7.85
C ILE A 40 -10.72 -11.87 7.38
N GLY A 41 -11.22 -10.83 7.97
CA GLY A 41 -12.50 -10.27 7.59
C GLY A 41 -12.59 -8.81 7.88
N TYR A 42 -13.55 -8.21 7.26
CA TYR A 42 -13.90 -8.26 5.84
C TYR A 42 -13.08 -7.20 5.10
N ALA A 43 -12.89 -7.34 3.78
CA ALA A 43 -12.16 -6.33 3.03
C ALA A 43 -13.03 -5.09 2.81
N ALA A 44 -12.87 -4.09 3.68
CA ALA A 44 -13.60 -2.83 3.59
C ALA A 44 -13.03 -2.00 2.42
N ALA A 45 -13.71 -2.05 1.27
CA ALA A 45 -13.36 -1.21 0.14
C ALA A 45 -13.76 0.25 0.41
N PHE A 46 -12.84 1.20 0.14
CA PHE A 46 -13.07 2.64 0.34
C PHE A 46 -13.61 2.99 1.75
N PRO A 47 -12.85 2.71 2.83
CA PRO A 47 -13.31 2.92 4.19
C PRO A 47 -13.43 4.40 4.52
N SER A 48 -14.53 5.03 4.11
CA SER A 48 -14.87 6.43 4.38
C SER A 48 -15.59 6.52 5.72
N PHE A 49 -14.92 6.10 6.80
CA PHE A 49 -15.54 5.94 8.12
C PHE A 49 -16.06 7.24 8.72
N GLU A 50 -15.40 8.36 8.37
CA GLU A 50 -15.73 9.71 8.83
C GLU A 50 -17.05 10.27 8.26
N LYS A 51 -17.50 9.72 7.12
CA LYS A 51 -18.67 10.27 6.42
C LYS A 51 -19.97 10.05 7.19
N ASN A 52 -20.91 10.98 6.97
CA ASN A 52 -22.24 10.98 7.56
C ASN A 52 -22.21 10.87 9.07
N ASP A 53 -21.34 11.68 9.73
CA ASP A 53 -21.17 11.70 11.17
C ASP A 53 -20.83 10.31 11.73
N PHE A 54 -19.80 9.66 11.15
CA PHE A 54 -19.36 8.30 11.48
C PHE A 54 -20.40 7.19 11.32
N SER A 55 -21.52 7.45 10.64
CA SER A 55 -22.52 6.39 10.41
C SER A 55 -21.99 5.28 9.51
N ILE A 56 -21.07 5.59 8.56
CA ILE A 56 -20.41 4.55 7.75
C ILE A 56 -19.55 3.64 8.61
N TRP A 57 -18.80 4.19 9.56
CA TRP A 57 -18.08 3.40 10.56
C TRP A 57 -19.02 2.50 11.35
N SER A 58 -20.07 3.09 11.93
CA SER A 58 -21.00 2.39 12.83
C SER A 58 -21.74 1.24 12.14
N GLN A 59 -22.15 1.45 10.88
CA GLN A 59 -22.97 0.49 10.13
C GLN A 59 -22.15 -0.58 9.38
N ASN A 60 -20.84 -0.40 9.27
CA ASN A 60 -19.98 -1.33 8.53
C ASN A 60 -18.91 -1.93 9.45
N MET A 61 -17.72 -1.30 9.56
CA MET A 61 -16.59 -1.92 10.26
C MET A 61 -16.86 -2.14 11.74
N LYS A 62 -17.44 -1.15 12.44
CA LYS A 62 -17.79 -1.32 13.85
C LYS A 62 -18.79 -2.48 14.05
N MET A 63 -19.86 -2.52 13.28
CA MET A 63 -20.85 -3.61 13.32
C MET A 63 -20.21 -4.97 13.06
N PHE A 64 -19.32 -5.05 12.04
CA PHE A 64 -18.59 -6.27 11.75
C PHE A 64 -17.66 -6.69 12.90
N MET A 65 -16.93 -5.75 13.49
CA MET A 65 -16.09 -6.02 14.67
C MET A 65 -16.92 -6.48 15.86
N ASP A 66 -18.12 -5.92 16.03
CA ASP A 66 -19.03 -6.30 17.12
C ASP A 66 -19.55 -7.72 16.96
N GLU A 67 -19.90 -8.13 15.75
CA GLU A 67 -20.53 -9.42 15.45
C GLU A 67 -19.50 -10.53 15.23
N ALA A 68 -18.45 -10.27 14.44
CA ALA A 68 -17.53 -11.31 13.98
C ALA A 68 -16.09 -11.15 14.50
N GLY A 69 -15.70 -9.96 14.92
CA GLY A 69 -14.29 -9.63 15.16
C GLY A 69 -13.59 -10.52 16.19
N ALA A 70 -14.31 -11.12 17.15
CA ALA A 70 -13.71 -12.05 18.11
C ALA A 70 -13.10 -13.29 17.43
N ASN A 71 -13.70 -13.74 16.34
CA ASN A 71 -13.28 -14.92 15.57
C ASN A 71 -12.46 -14.56 14.31
N MET A 72 -12.02 -13.29 14.18
CA MET A 72 -11.08 -12.86 13.14
C MET A 72 -9.67 -12.76 13.71
N ASP A 73 -8.67 -13.20 12.95
CA ASP A 73 -7.26 -13.04 13.31
C ASP A 73 -6.71 -11.69 12.87
N ALA A 74 -7.28 -11.13 11.80
CA ALA A 74 -6.95 -9.81 11.30
C ALA A 74 -8.15 -9.11 10.67
N LEU A 75 -8.08 -7.78 10.58
CA LEU A 75 -9.09 -6.95 9.93
C LEU A 75 -8.54 -6.42 8.60
N SER A 76 -9.36 -6.42 7.55
CA SER A 76 -8.90 -6.03 6.21
C SER A 76 -9.53 -4.72 5.73
N THR A 77 -8.69 -3.90 5.08
CA THR A 77 -9.10 -2.64 4.45
C THR A 77 -8.44 -2.47 3.09
N HIS A 78 -9.12 -1.71 2.20
CA HIS A 78 -8.55 -1.21 0.96
C HIS A 78 -8.27 0.28 1.11
N LEU A 79 -7.04 0.70 0.86
CA LEU A 79 -6.62 2.09 0.98
C LEU A 79 -6.25 2.64 -0.39
N TYR A 80 -7.04 3.60 -0.87
CA TYR A 80 -6.78 4.28 -2.13
C TYR A 80 -6.69 5.77 -1.90
N ASP A 81 -5.76 6.37 -2.62
CA ASP A 81 -5.52 7.78 -2.57
C ASP A 81 -5.68 8.41 -3.97
N GLY A 82 -6.10 9.65 -3.97
CA GLY A 82 -6.28 10.44 -5.19
C GLY A 82 -5.15 11.43 -5.44
N ILE A 83 -3.95 11.22 -4.90
CA ILE A 83 -2.83 12.16 -4.93
C ILE A 83 -2.51 12.69 -6.33
N ASN A 84 -2.77 11.88 -7.36
CA ASN A 84 -2.50 12.23 -8.75
C ASN A 84 -3.76 12.65 -9.52
N GLN A 85 -4.88 12.84 -8.84
CA GLN A 85 -6.13 13.29 -9.45
C GLN A 85 -6.29 14.79 -9.25
N VAL A 86 -6.24 15.52 -10.34
CA VAL A 86 -6.37 16.99 -10.32
C VAL A 86 -7.72 17.39 -9.70
N GLY A 87 -7.67 18.28 -8.71
CA GLY A 87 -8.84 18.85 -8.05
C GLY A 87 -9.55 17.92 -7.07
N GLN A 88 -8.92 16.82 -6.64
CA GLN A 88 -9.47 15.92 -5.63
C GLN A 88 -8.63 15.88 -4.36
N ASP A 89 -9.28 16.11 -3.22
CA ASP A 89 -8.70 15.99 -1.88
C ASP A 89 -9.03 14.64 -1.22
N THR A 90 -9.34 13.62 -2.01
CA THR A 90 -9.70 12.28 -1.52
C THR A 90 -8.46 11.42 -1.26
N LYS A 91 -7.43 12.01 -0.69
CA LYS A 91 -6.18 11.32 -0.37
C LYS A 91 -6.39 10.41 0.84
N ARG A 92 -5.97 9.15 0.69
CA ARG A 92 -5.99 8.15 1.76
C ARG A 92 -4.60 7.84 2.31
N SER A 93 -3.57 8.48 1.79
CA SER A 93 -2.21 8.47 2.35
C SER A 93 -2.06 9.51 3.45
N GLY A 94 -0.98 9.41 4.22
CA GLY A 94 -0.70 10.31 5.32
C GLY A 94 -1.79 10.30 6.39
N SER A 95 -2.16 11.46 6.89
CA SER A 95 -3.06 11.58 8.04
C SER A 95 -4.45 10.95 7.86
N ASN A 96 -4.98 10.91 6.64
CA ASN A 96 -6.28 10.29 6.41
C ASN A 96 -6.20 8.75 6.51
N MET A 97 -5.16 8.14 5.94
CA MET A 97 -4.90 6.71 6.10
C MET A 97 -4.68 6.36 7.57
N GLU A 98 -3.84 7.12 8.24
CA GLU A 98 -3.53 6.91 9.66
C GLU A 98 -4.78 7.00 10.53
N ALA A 99 -5.62 8.02 10.34
CA ALA A 99 -6.87 8.17 11.08
C ALA A 99 -7.83 6.97 10.90
N ILE A 100 -7.87 6.38 9.71
CA ILE A 100 -8.67 5.17 9.44
C ILE A 100 -8.14 3.98 10.24
N LEU A 101 -6.83 3.76 10.21
CA LEU A 101 -6.19 2.65 10.91
C LEU A 101 -6.26 2.85 12.43
N ASP A 102 -5.97 4.06 12.92
CA ASP A 102 -6.07 4.42 14.35
C ASP A 102 -7.47 4.20 14.91
N LEU A 103 -8.52 4.47 14.14
CA LEU A 103 -9.90 4.22 14.57
C LEU A 103 -10.17 2.73 14.76
N ILE A 104 -9.71 1.89 13.85
CA ILE A 104 -9.83 0.43 13.95
C ILE A 104 -9.02 -0.09 15.14
N GLU A 105 -7.79 0.38 15.30
CA GLU A 105 -6.87 0.01 16.38
C GLU A 105 -7.44 0.38 17.73
N SER A 106 -7.89 1.63 17.90
CA SER A 106 -8.47 2.13 19.14
C SER A 106 -9.72 1.35 19.54
N TYR A 107 -10.60 1.06 18.58
CA TYR A 107 -11.80 0.27 18.83
C TYR A 107 -11.47 -1.19 19.15
N SER A 108 -10.51 -1.78 18.45
CA SER A 108 -10.00 -3.12 18.69
C SER A 108 -9.47 -3.26 20.13
N TYR A 109 -8.60 -2.33 20.53
CA TYR A 109 -8.04 -2.30 21.88
C TYR A 109 -9.11 -2.12 22.96
N GLN A 110 -10.03 -1.19 22.76
CA GLN A 110 -11.14 -0.97 23.70
C GLN A 110 -12.00 -2.23 23.88
N LYS A 111 -12.22 -2.97 22.79
CA LYS A 111 -13.12 -4.12 22.79
C LYS A 111 -12.47 -5.40 23.34
N TRP A 112 -11.20 -5.63 23.05
CA TRP A 112 -10.50 -6.89 23.35
C TRP A 112 -9.26 -6.75 24.22
N GLY A 113 -8.83 -5.54 24.56
CA GLY A 113 -7.60 -5.29 25.30
C GLY A 113 -6.34 -5.51 24.46
N THR A 114 -6.49 -5.77 23.15
CA THR A 114 -5.41 -5.94 22.17
C THR A 114 -5.84 -5.43 20.83
N VAL A 115 -4.87 -5.01 20.00
CA VAL A 115 -5.12 -4.60 18.63
C VAL A 115 -5.14 -5.82 17.72
N LYS A 116 -6.20 -5.99 16.94
CA LYS A 116 -6.22 -6.98 15.86
C LYS A 116 -5.33 -6.49 14.73
N PRO A 117 -4.45 -7.36 14.16
CA PRO A 117 -3.60 -7.00 13.04
C PRO A 117 -4.37 -6.51 11.81
N HIS A 118 -3.69 -5.71 11.00
CA HIS A 118 -4.20 -5.24 9.72
C HIS A 118 -3.78 -6.15 8.56
N VAL A 119 -4.68 -6.36 7.63
CA VAL A 119 -4.40 -6.84 6.28
C VAL A 119 -4.85 -5.75 5.32
N ILE A 120 -3.91 -5.10 4.67
CA ILE A 120 -4.20 -4.13 3.63
C ILE A 120 -4.24 -4.88 2.31
N SER A 121 -5.41 -5.48 2.03
CA SER A 121 -5.58 -6.38 0.89
C SER A 121 -5.58 -5.67 -0.48
N GLU A 122 -5.72 -4.34 -0.47
CA GLU A 122 -5.45 -3.49 -1.63
C GLU A 122 -4.98 -2.12 -1.14
N PHE A 123 -3.91 -1.60 -1.74
CA PHE A 123 -3.52 -0.21 -1.52
C PHE A 123 -2.89 0.41 -2.77
N GLY A 124 -3.03 1.73 -2.92
CA GLY A 124 -2.43 2.51 -3.99
C GLY A 124 -3.31 3.65 -4.47
N GLY A 125 -3.02 4.13 -5.68
CA GLY A 125 -3.78 5.16 -6.36
C GLY A 125 -4.42 4.62 -7.64
N ILE A 126 -5.54 5.20 -8.03
CA ILE A 126 -6.20 4.94 -9.31
C ILE A 126 -6.35 6.25 -10.04
N VAL A 127 -5.60 6.43 -11.13
CA VAL A 127 -5.53 7.69 -11.88
C VAL A 127 -6.29 7.58 -13.21
N GLY A 128 -7.21 8.52 -13.42
CA GLY A 128 -7.97 8.64 -14.67
C GLY A 128 -8.99 7.51 -14.91
N SER A 129 -9.59 7.49 -16.11
CA SER A 129 -10.61 6.52 -16.50
C SER A 129 -10.12 5.46 -17.49
N THR A 130 -9.11 5.80 -18.29
CA THR A 130 -8.56 4.93 -19.33
C THR A 130 -7.10 4.65 -19.10
N TYR A 131 -6.61 3.51 -19.60
CA TYR A 131 -5.21 3.12 -19.54
C TYR A 131 -4.33 4.07 -20.40
N SER A 132 -3.17 4.40 -19.85
CA SER A 132 -1.97 4.81 -20.57
C SER A 132 -0.77 4.46 -19.72
N ASP A 133 0.42 4.27 -20.33
CA ASP A 133 1.63 3.94 -19.58
C ASP A 133 1.96 5.01 -18.52
N ILE A 134 1.79 6.29 -18.85
CA ILE A 134 1.99 7.40 -17.92
C ILE A 134 1.01 7.32 -16.75
N ARG A 135 -0.30 7.16 -16.99
CA ARG A 135 -1.30 7.09 -15.92
C ARG A 135 -1.10 5.86 -15.03
N ASN A 136 -0.68 4.76 -15.63
CA ASN A 136 -0.43 3.53 -14.92
C ASN A 136 0.66 3.70 -13.85
N VAL A 137 1.74 4.43 -14.14
CA VAL A 137 2.83 4.65 -13.18
C VAL A 137 2.53 5.74 -12.16
N GLN A 138 1.70 6.74 -12.48
CA GLN A 138 1.38 7.83 -11.56
C GLN A 138 0.83 7.34 -10.21
N SER A 139 0.11 6.22 -10.21
CA SER A 139 -0.43 5.63 -8.97
C SER A 139 0.64 5.05 -8.04
N ILE A 140 1.88 4.84 -8.51
CA ILE A 140 3.00 4.36 -7.66
C ILE A 140 3.39 5.40 -6.62
N ARG A 141 3.21 6.70 -6.90
CA ARG A 141 3.43 7.77 -5.91
C ARG A 141 2.59 7.53 -4.66
N SER A 142 1.30 7.20 -4.84
CA SER A 142 0.42 6.83 -3.73
C SER A 142 0.87 5.56 -3.04
N GLN A 143 1.29 4.55 -3.80
CA GLN A 143 1.76 3.29 -3.23
C GLN A 143 3.00 3.51 -2.36
N ASN A 144 3.98 4.28 -2.82
CA ASN A 144 5.16 4.61 -2.04
C ASN A 144 4.78 5.39 -0.77
N SER A 145 4.00 6.46 -0.91
CA SER A 145 3.58 7.27 0.24
C SER A 145 2.84 6.46 1.31
N MET A 146 1.91 5.58 0.90
CA MET A 146 1.19 4.71 1.83
C MET A 146 2.10 3.68 2.48
N LEU A 147 3.06 3.11 1.73
CA LEU A 147 3.95 2.09 2.25
C LEU A 147 4.81 2.63 3.40
N PHE A 148 5.25 3.89 3.34
CA PHE A 148 5.96 4.52 4.46
C PHE A 148 5.11 4.57 5.73
N GLY A 149 3.83 4.93 5.63
CA GLY A 149 2.91 4.90 6.77
C GLY A 149 2.60 3.48 7.26
N LEU A 150 2.53 2.50 6.36
CA LEU A 150 2.32 1.10 6.74
C LEU A 150 3.54 0.50 7.44
N PHE A 151 4.75 0.92 7.11
CA PHE A 151 5.96 0.54 7.84
C PHE A 151 5.99 1.05 9.29
N GLU A 152 5.29 2.16 9.59
CA GLU A 152 5.14 2.62 10.98
C GLU A 152 4.35 1.62 11.86
N ARG A 153 3.58 0.74 11.23
CA ARG A 153 2.72 -0.26 11.86
C ARG A 153 3.13 -1.70 11.56
N GLN A 154 4.43 -1.94 11.29
CA GLN A 154 4.89 -3.27 10.87
C GLN A 154 4.62 -4.35 11.93
N ASP A 155 4.56 -3.99 13.21
CA ASP A 155 4.28 -4.90 14.34
C ASP A 155 2.83 -5.40 14.39
N ILE A 156 1.92 -4.68 13.76
CA ILE A 156 0.49 -5.00 13.67
C ILE A 156 -0.02 -5.12 12.23
N THR A 157 0.87 -5.20 11.25
CA THR A 157 0.51 -5.39 9.83
C THR A 157 0.96 -6.78 9.36
N GLU A 158 -0.01 -7.63 9.05
CA GLU A 158 0.25 -9.01 8.60
C GLU A 158 0.58 -9.09 7.12
N LEU A 159 -0.09 -8.29 6.29
CA LEU A 159 0.04 -8.33 4.84
C LEU A 159 -0.38 -7.02 4.21
N THR A 160 0.37 -6.61 3.18
CA THR A 160 0.00 -5.49 2.30
C THR A 160 0.09 -5.90 0.84
N ILE A 161 -0.93 -5.59 0.03
CA ILE A 161 -0.98 -5.97 -1.38
C ILE A 161 -1.14 -4.71 -2.24
N PRO A 162 -0.10 -4.31 -3.00
CA PRO A 162 -0.21 -3.19 -3.94
C PRO A 162 -1.22 -3.50 -5.05
N PHE A 163 -2.11 -2.57 -5.34
CA PHE A 163 -3.14 -2.76 -6.37
C PHE A 163 -2.64 -2.27 -7.75
N THR A 164 -2.63 -3.06 -8.84
CA THR A 164 -2.88 -4.51 -8.89
C THR A 164 -1.61 -5.23 -9.29
N THR A 165 -1.43 -6.45 -8.75
CA THR A 165 -0.29 -7.32 -9.06
C THR A 165 -0.52 -8.24 -10.26
N GLY A 166 -1.72 -8.22 -10.85
CA GLY A 166 -2.15 -9.16 -11.87
C GLY A 166 -2.25 -8.57 -13.27
N LYS A 167 -2.78 -9.39 -14.19
CA LYS A 167 -3.03 -9.04 -15.59
C LYS A 167 -4.37 -8.32 -15.80
N SER A 168 -5.28 -8.38 -14.81
CA SER A 168 -6.64 -7.81 -14.85
C SER A 168 -7.40 -8.12 -16.15
N THR A 169 -7.36 -9.38 -16.58
CA THR A 169 -7.94 -9.84 -17.86
C THR A 169 -9.43 -9.58 -17.98
N TRP A 170 -10.13 -9.50 -16.85
CA TRP A 170 -11.56 -9.16 -16.78
C TRP A 170 -11.88 -7.79 -17.38
N HIS A 171 -10.90 -6.89 -17.47
CA HIS A 171 -11.09 -5.53 -18.02
C HIS A 171 -10.90 -5.49 -19.56
N ILE A 172 -10.19 -6.47 -20.15
CA ILE A 172 -9.86 -6.50 -21.57
C ILE A 172 -11.08 -7.00 -22.36
N THR A 173 -12.02 -6.10 -22.60
CA THR A 173 -13.30 -6.38 -23.26
C THR A 173 -13.56 -5.36 -24.36
N ALA A 174 -14.50 -5.68 -25.26
CA ALA A 174 -14.95 -4.75 -26.31
C ALA A 174 -15.45 -3.40 -25.74
N ALA A 175 -16.14 -3.44 -24.58
CA ALA A 175 -16.61 -2.24 -23.90
C ALA A 175 -15.48 -1.31 -23.45
N ASN A 176 -14.29 -1.84 -23.22
CA ASN A 176 -13.10 -1.09 -22.84
C ASN A 176 -12.10 -0.96 -24.00
N ASN A 177 -12.52 -1.16 -25.24
CA ASN A 177 -11.67 -1.16 -26.43
C ASN A 177 -10.47 -2.13 -26.32
N TYR A 178 -10.65 -3.22 -25.59
CA TYR A 178 -9.60 -4.20 -25.28
C TYR A 178 -8.35 -3.63 -24.60
N LEU A 179 -8.49 -2.48 -23.96
CA LEU A 179 -7.39 -1.87 -23.20
C LEU A 179 -7.23 -2.56 -21.84
N PRO A 180 -6.02 -2.63 -21.28
CA PRO A 180 -5.79 -3.10 -19.93
C PRO A 180 -6.50 -2.22 -18.89
N TYR A 181 -6.66 -2.74 -17.69
CA TYR A 181 -7.06 -1.90 -16.56
C TYR A 181 -6.00 -0.83 -16.28
N LYS A 182 -6.44 0.33 -15.82
CA LYS A 182 -5.61 1.54 -15.67
C LYS A 182 -4.51 1.49 -14.59
N ALA A 183 -4.46 0.42 -13.81
CA ALA A 183 -3.44 0.22 -12.77
C ALA A 183 -3.01 -1.26 -12.78
N VAL A 184 -2.25 -1.69 -13.78
CA VAL A 184 -1.84 -3.10 -13.95
C VAL A 184 -0.33 -3.27 -13.99
N LEU A 185 0.16 -4.36 -13.42
CA LEU A 185 1.56 -4.76 -13.52
C LEU A 185 1.91 -5.34 -14.88
N PHE A 186 0.97 -6.02 -15.54
CA PHE A 186 1.19 -6.65 -16.83
C PHE A 186 0.25 -6.10 -17.89
N LYS A 187 0.78 -5.78 -19.06
CA LYS A 187 -0.03 -5.45 -20.24
C LYS A 187 0.09 -6.51 -21.33
N PRO A 188 -0.97 -6.71 -22.16
CA PRO A 188 -0.97 -7.72 -23.21
C PRO A 188 -0.14 -7.30 -24.41
N VAL A 189 0.40 -8.30 -25.12
CA VAL A 189 1.08 -8.16 -26.41
C VAL A 189 0.40 -9.11 -27.41
N PRO A 190 -0.12 -8.61 -28.54
CA PRO A 190 -0.29 -7.22 -28.90
C PRO A 190 -1.32 -6.49 -28.02
N PHE A 191 -1.25 -5.16 -28.05
CA PHE A 191 -2.08 -4.26 -27.27
C PHE A 191 -3.39 -3.92 -28.00
N GLY A 192 -4.49 -3.76 -27.27
CA GLY A 192 -5.77 -3.31 -27.86
C GLY A 192 -6.50 -4.38 -28.69
N VAL A 193 -6.26 -5.65 -28.42
CA VAL A 193 -6.90 -6.79 -29.11
C VAL A 193 -7.67 -7.67 -28.12
N PRO A 194 -8.66 -8.47 -28.59
CA PRO A 194 -9.30 -9.51 -27.79
C PRO A 194 -8.32 -10.46 -27.11
N LEU A 195 -8.70 -11.00 -25.95
CA LEU A 195 -7.80 -11.88 -25.16
C LEU A 195 -7.31 -13.11 -25.88
N ASP A 196 -8.11 -13.67 -26.79
CA ASP A 196 -7.75 -14.85 -27.61
C ASP A 196 -6.69 -14.54 -28.68
N GLN A 197 -6.41 -13.26 -28.93
CA GLN A 197 -5.35 -12.79 -29.82
C GLN A 197 -4.08 -12.33 -29.07
N VAL A 198 -4.11 -12.33 -27.73
CA VAL A 198 -2.94 -12.00 -26.90
C VAL A 198 -1.95 -13.15 -26.93
N THR A 199 -0.74 -12.89 -27.38
CA THR A 199 0.32 -13.93 -27.52
C THR A 199 1.28 -13.98 -26.35
N SER A 200 1.48 -12.85 -25.67
CA SER A 200 2.37 -12.74 -24.50
C SER A 200 1.96 -11.58 -23.58
N TRP A 201 2.68 -11.44 -22.47
CA TRP A 201 2.50 -10.36 -21.50
C TRP A 201 3.85 -9.76 -21.17
N GLU A 202 3.88 -8.45 -21.01
CA GLU A 202 5.08 -7.74 -20.59
C GLU A 202 4.81 -6.91 -19.33
N TYR A 203 5.85 -6.63 -18.56
CA TYR A 203 5.75 -5.71 -17.44
C TYR A 203 5.48 -4.29 -17.92
N THR A 204 4.63 -3.60 -17.19
CA THR A 204 4.55 -2.14 -17.26
C THR A 204 5.62 -1.54 -16.34
N ASP A 205 5.85 -0.23 -16.42
CA ASP A 205 6.79 0.47 -15.54
C ASP A 205 6.39 0.41 -14.04
N ARG A 206 5.22 -0.15 -13.72
CA ARG A 206 4.87 -0.48 -12.32
C ARG A 206 5.83 -1.50 -11.69
N ILE A 207 6.59 -2.23 -12.49
CA ILE A 207 7.64 -3.13 -11.99
C ILE A 207 8.68 -2.37 -11.16
N TYR A 208 8.90 -1.07 -11.42
CA TYR A 208 9.86 -0.26 -10.68
C TYR A 208 9.52 -0.10 -9.19
N PHE A 209 8.25 -0.17 -8.81
CA PHE A 209 7.87 -0.25 -7.40
C PHE A 209 8.49 -1.49 -6.73
N TYR A 210 8.37 -2.65 -7.37
CA TYR A 210 8.93 -3.90 -6.83
C TYR A 210 10.46 -3.91 -6.89
N GLU A 211 11.05 -3.39 -7.97
CA GLU A 211 12.50 -3.26 -8.08
C GLU A 211 13.10 -2.36 -7.00
N LEU A 212 12.39 -1.29 -6.63
CA LEU A 212 12.78 -0.38 -5.57
C LEU A 212 12.85 -1.10 -4.21
N TRP A 213 11.80 -1.85 -3.87
CA TRP A 213 11.58 -2.39 -2.52
C TRP A 213 12.04 -3.84 -2.32
N LYS A 214 12.26 -4.62 -3.35
CA LYS A 214 12.49 -6.09 -3.27
C LYS A 214 13.61 -6.56 -2.34
N ASN A 215 14.57 -5.70 -2.02
CA ASN A 215 15.70 -6.06 -1.16
C ASN A 215 15.53 -5.56 0.27
N VAL A 216 14.61 -4.62 0.50
CA VAL A 216 14.41 -4.01 1.82
C VAL A 216 13.84 -5.06 2.77
N SER A 217 14.54 -5.30 3.87
CA SER A 217 14.16 -6.32 4.85
C SER A 217 14.87 -6.09 6.19
N GLY A 218 14.38 -6.73 7.24
CA GLY A 218 14.99 -6.71 8.55
C GLY A 218 14.21 -5.91 9.59
N ASP A 219 14.86 -5.60 10.71
CA ASP A 219 14.25 -4.89 11.81
C ASP A 219 14.23 -3.38 11.54
N ARG A 220 13.10 -2.75 11.79
CA ARG A 220 12.95 -1.30 11.64
C ARG A 220 13.82 -0.56 12.64
N ILE A 221 14.47 0.50 12.17
CA ILE A 221 15.27 1.43 12.98
C ILE A 221 14.57 2.78 12.99
N GLU A 222 14.49 3.40 14.17
CA GLU A 222 13.95 4.74 14.28
C GLU A 222 14.82 5.76 13.54
N LEU A 223 14.20 6.54 12.67
CA LEU A 223 14.77 7.70 12.01
C LEU A 223 13.93 8.94 12.30
N LYS A 224 14.55 10.11 12.20
CA LYS A 224 13.85 11.40 12.35
C LYS A 224 14.17 12.33 11.20
N SER A 225 13.15 12.96 10.68
CA SER A 225 13.27 14.09 9.75
C SER A 225 12.89 15.38 10.46
N ASN A 226 13.54 16.46 10.11
CA ASN A 226 13.12 17.82 10.48
C ASN A 226 12.17 18.46 9.46
N ASN A 227 11.82 17.73 8.39
CA ASN A 227 10.90 18.16 7.36
C ASN A 227 9.75 17.15 7.24
N PRO A 228 8.48 17.54 7.53
CA PRO A 228 7.34 16.63 7.47
C PRO A 228 6.98 16.17 6.04
N ASP A 229 7.45 16.88 5.01
CA ASP A 229 7.21 16.52 3.61
C ASP A 229 8.18 15.47 3.08
N ILE A 230 9.17 15.06 3.91
CA ILE A 230 10.05 13.95 3.61
C ILE A 230 9.72 12.78 4.53
N GLN A 231 9.08 11.77 3.98
CA GLN A 231 8.88 10.49 4.65
C GLN A 231 10.19 9.71 4.67
N LEU A 232 10.44 8.97 5.74
CA LEU A 232 11.66 8.19 5.87
C LEU A 232 11.43 6.90 6.67
N GLN A 233 12.19 5.86 6.30
CA GLN A 233 12.22 4.58 6.98
C GLN A 233 13.63 3.98 6.92
N ALA A 234 14.02 3.25 7.95
CA ALA A 234 15.24 2.45 7.90
C ALA A 234 15.03 1.05 8.47
N PHE A 235 15.79 0.10 7.91
CA PHE A 235 15.75 -1.30 8.31
C PHE A 235 17.18 -1.83 8.39
N ARG A 236 17.43 -2.72 9.37
CA ARG A 236 18.70 -3.41 9.50
C ARG A 236 18.51 -4.91 9.33
N ASN A 237 19.30 -5.51 8.45
CA ASN A 237 19.36 -6.94 8.26
C ASN A 237 20.82 -7.42 8.20
N GLY A 238 21.31 -8.00 9.29
CA GLY A 238 22.68 -8.44 9.40
C GLY A 238 23.66 -7.28 9.21
N ASN A 239 24.50 -7.36 8.18
CA ASN A 239 25.47 -6.34 7.79
C ASN A 239 24.93 -5.30 6.80
N LYS A 240 23.64 -5.28 6.55
CA LYS A 240 22.98 -4.31 5.67
C LYS A 240 22.14 -3.33 6.45
N LEU A 241 22.20 -2.06 6.03
CA LEU A 241 21.32 -0.99 6.46
C LEU A 241 20.60 -0.44 5.24
N TYR A 242 19.30 -0.45 5.27
CA TYR A 242 18.44 0.16 4.26
C TYR A 242 17.92 1.49 4.81
N VAL A 243 18.12 2.57 4.07
CA VAL A 243 17.52 3.89 4.36
C VAL A 243 16.70 4.30 3.17
N SER A 244 15.42 4.57 3.39
CA SER A 244 14.53 5.01 2.34
C SER A 244 13.95 6.38 2.63
N LEU A 245 13.87 7.20 1.59
CA LEU A 245 13.31 8.55 1.62
C LEU A 245 12.25 8.68 0.55
N ASN A 246 11.19 9.45 0.82
CA ASN A 246 10.17 9.79 -0.17
C ASN A 246 9.85 11.28 -0.06
N ASN A 247 10.07 12.01 -1.14
CA ASN A 247 9.78 13.43 -1.22
C ASN A 247 8.32 13.66 -1.65
N LEU A 248 7.52 14.19 -0.74
CA LEU A 248 6.13 14.55 -1.01
C LEU A 248 5.97 15.92 -1.67
N ASP A 249 7.05 16.71 -1.70
CA ASP A 249 7.08 18.06 -2.25
C ASP A 249 7.14 18.08 -3.78
N ASP A 250 6.71 19.21 -4.33
CA ASP A 250 6.91 19.59 -5.74
C ASP A 250 8.28 20.24 -6.01
N PHE A 251 9.20 20.19 -5.02
CA PHE A 251 10.53 20.81 -5.07
C PHE A 251 11.61 19.80 -4.68
N ASP A 252 12.79 19.95 -5.26
CA ASP A 252 13.99 19.24 -4.84
C ASP A 252 14.39 19.64 -3.42
N ARG A 253 14.90 18.66 -2.65
CA ARG A 253 15.37 18.85 -1.29
C ARG A 253 16.80 18.35 -1.14
N ASN A 254 17.69 19.18 -0.63
CA ASN A 254 19.02 18.71 -0.26
C ASN A 254 18.95 18.07 1.13
N VAL A 255 19.17 16.75 1.21
CA VAL A 255 19.10 15.97 2.43
C VAL A 255 20.52 15.64 2.92
N LEU A 256 20.80 15.95 4.16
CA LEU A 256 22.03 15.51 4.84
C LEU A 256 21.76 14.13 5.45
N LEU A 257 22.57 13.15 5.07
CA LEU A 257 22.46 11.77 5.58
C LEU A 257 23.49 11.58 6.69
N GLU A 258 23.09 11.78 7.94
CA GLU A 258 23.94 11.49 9.09
C GLU A 258 23.80 10.02 9.49
N VAL A 259 24.67 9.17 8.96
CA VAL A 259 24.76 7.78 9.35
C VAL A 259 25.82 7.64 10.44
N GLN A 260 25.39 7.44 11.68
CA GLN A 260 26.32 7.11 12.76
C GLN A 260 26.76 5.66 12.60
N ALA A 261 27.92 5.46 12.01
CA ALA A 261 28.52 4.13 11.90
C ALA A 261 28.86 3.57 13.29
N VAL A 262 28.61 2.28 13.49
CA VAL A 262 29.17 1.55 14.62
C VAL A 262 30.69 1.61 14.44
N SER A 263 31.41 2.02 15.46
CA SER A 263 32.85 2.39 15.44
C SER A 263 33.84 1.30 14.96
N SER A 264 33.38 0.10 14.62
CA SER A 264 34.18 -1.03 14.15
C SER A 264 33.79 -1.60 12.79
N ALA A 265 32.70 -1.11 12.17
CA ALA A 265 32.25 -1.61 10.88
C ALA A 265 32.80 -0.74 9.75
N THR A 266 33.33 -1.37 8.69
CA THR A 266 33.77 -0.68 7.48
C THR A 266 32.66 -0.75 6.43
N LEU A 267 32.32 0.39 5.83
CA LEU A 267 31.38 0.43 4.73
C LEU A 267 32.08 -0.07 3.45
N ASN A 268 31.48 -1.07 2.80
CA ASN A 268 32.00 -1.64 1.55
C ASN A 268 31.44 -0.91 0.33
N ASP A 269 30.12 -0.79 0.26
CA ASP A 269 29.41 -0.14 -0.84
C ASP A 269 28.04 0.41 -0.41
N ILE A 270 27.52 1.28 -1.27
CA ILE A 270 26.17 1.80 -1.20
C ILE A 270 25.50 1.55 -2.54
N ARG A 271 24.42 0.77 -2.56
CA ARG A 271 23.54 0.66 -3.71
C ARG A 271 22.41 1.65 -3.55
N THR A 272 22.23 2.53 -4.53
CA THR A 272 21.18 3.53 -4.55
C THR A 272 20.18 3.19 -5.65
N LYS A 273 18.93 2.97 -5.25
CA LYS A 273 17.80 2.82 -6.18
C LYS A 273 16.92 4.04 -6.06
N SER A 274 16.67 4.72 -7.17
CA SER A 274 15.85 5.93 -7.23
C SER A 274 14.71 5.74 -8.22
N LEU A 275 13.52 6.19 -7.83
CA LEU A 275 12.31 6.20 -8.65
C LEU A 275 11.69 7.59 -8.60
N ILE A 276 11.76 8.32 -9.70
CA ILE A 276 11.16 9.65 -9.88
C ILE A 276 9.92 9.53 -10.74
N ILE A 277 8.79 10.07 -10.28
CA ILE A 277 7.52 10.07 -11.01
C ILE A 277 6.93 11.48 -10.96
N ASN A 278 7.33 12.34 -11.89
CA ASN A 278 6.75 13.67 -12.02
C ASN A 278 5.29 13.61 -12.52
N PRO A 279 4.46 14.59 -12.19
CA PRO A 279 3.09 14.65 -12.67
C PRO A 279 3.03 14.59 -14.22
N ASN A 280 2.24 13.65 -14.74
CA ASN A 280 2.02 13.41 -16.17
C ASN A 280 3.29 13.03 -16.98
N GLU A 281 4.32 12.55 -16.33
CA GLU A 281 5.54 12.04 -16.97
C GLU A 281 5.68 10.53 -16.79
N ALA A 282 6.55 9.92 -17.60
CA ALA A 282 6.97 8.54 -17.43
C ALA A 282 7.85 8.39 -16.18
N ALA A 283 7.85 7.21 -15.61
CA ALA A 283 8.73 6.89 -14.48
C ALA A 283 10.20 6.89 -14.91
N GLN A 284 11.07 7.40 -14.04
CA GLN A 284 12.52 7.34 -14.19
C GLN A 284 13.06 6.46 -13.06
N PHE A 285 13.67 5.34 -13.41
CA PHE A 285 14.24 4.42 -12.43
C PHE A 285 15.74 4.27 -12.66
N THR A 286 16.52 4.38 -11.58
CA THR A 286 17.97 4.13 -11.59
C THR A 286 18.36 3.17 -10.47
N ASP A 287 19.41 2.38 -10.71
CA ASP A 287 19.98 1.41 -9.78
C ASP A 287 21.51 1.44 -9.95
N GLN A 288 22.22 2.01 -8.96
CA GLN A 288 23.65 2.27 -9.04
C GLN A 288 24.36 1.89 -7.76
N THR A 289 25.59 1.46 -7.86
CA THR A 289 26.45 1.12 -6.71
C THR A 289 27.69 1.99 -6.70
N THR A 290 28.06 2.52 -5.53
CA THR A 290 29.25 3.33 -5.30
C THR A 290 29.91 2.93 -3.97
N SER A 291 31.23 3.11 -3.86
CA SER A 291 31.96 3.00 -2.59
C SER A 291 32.13 4.34 -1.88
N VAL A 292 31.61 5.43 -2.43
CA VAL A 292 31.72 6.78 -1.87
C VAL A 292 30.41 7.16 -1.19
N ILE A 293 30.49 7.49 0.10
CA ILE A 293 29.33 8.02 0.85
C ILE A 293 29.16 9.48 0.46
N PRO A 294 27.99 9.89 -0.07
CA PRO A 294 27.73 11.31 -0.28
C PRO A 294 27.44 11.98 1.07
N ASP A 295 28.03 13.16 1.30
CA ASP A 295 27.72 14.00 2.47
C ASP A 295 26.26 14.50 2.45
N SER A 296 25.71 14.64 1.24
CA SER A 296 24.32 15.06 1.03
C SER A 296 23.76 14.40 -0.21
N TYR A 297 22.44 14.30 -0.27
CA TYR A 297 21.71 13.79 -1.41
C TYR A 297 20.67 14.84 -1.89
N ASN A 298 20.70 15.16 -3.18
CA ASN A 298 19.66 15.99 -3.78
C ASN A 298 18.46 15.09 -4.09
N LEU A 299 17.50 15.05 -3.19
CA LEU A 299 16.26 14.31 -3.32
C LEU A 299 15.31 15.12 -4.23
N ALA A 300 15.13 14.65 -5.45
CA ALA A 300 14.30 15.33 -6.45
C ALA A 300 12.82 15.41 -6.01
N ALA A 301 12.07 16.34 -6.58
CA ALA A 301 10.63 16.39 -6.42
C ALA A 301 10.01 15.03 -6.80
N HIS A 302 9.09 14.51 -5.98
CA HIS A 302 8.39 13.23 -6.22
C HIS A 302 9.28 12.00 -6.32
N GLU A 303 10.50 12.07 -5.80
CA GLU A 303 11.42 10.93 -5.76
C GLU A 303 11.17 10.07 -4.53
N THR A 304 11.19 8.75 -4.75
CA THR A 304 11.40 7.75 -3.71
C THR A 304 12.75 7.09 -3.93
N VAL A 305 13.64 7.13 -2.94
CA VAL A 305 14.98 6.55 -3.02
C VAL A 305 15.20 5.54 -1.90
N VAL A 306 15.93 4.47 -2.20
CA VAL A 306 16.39 3.47 -1.23
C VAL A 306 17.91 3.35 -1.33
N PHE A 307 18.58 3.61 -0.23
CA PHE A 307 20.01 3.37 -0.05
C PHE A 307 20.19 2.03 0.66
N GLU A 308 20.95 1.12 0.07
CA GLU A 308 21.39 -0.13 0.68
C GLU A 308 22.88 -0.01 1.01
N TYR A 309 23.20 0.20 2.28
CA TYR A 309 24.56 0.22 2.80
C TYR A 309 24.99 -1.19 3.14
N THR A 310 26.14 -1.63 2.64
CA THR A 310 26.73 -2.94 2.95
C THR A 310 27.99 -2.75 3.76
N TYR A 311 28.07 -3.35 4.95
CA TYR A 311 29.20 -3.30 5.87
C TYR A 311 29.94 -4.65 5.94
N ASP A 312 31.17 -4.63 6.53
CA ASP A 312 31.94 -5.86 6.83
C ASP A 312 31.21 -6.79 7.81
#